data_452e7dd1e30115c9c41984e8d7481102
#
_entry.id   452e7dd1e30115c9c41984e8d7481102
#
_cell.length_a   1.000
_cell.length_b   1.000
_cell.length_c   1.000
_cell.angle_alpha   90.00
_cell.angle_beta   90.00
_cell.angle_gamma   90.00
#
_symmetry.space_group_name_H-M   'P 1'
#
loop_
_entity.id
_entity.type
_entity.pdbx_description
1 polymer ?
#
loop_
_entity_poly.entity_id
_entity_poly.type
_entity_poly.pdbx_seq_one_letter_code
_entity_poly.pdbx_strand_id
1 'polypeptide(L)'
;MKTIVWNCRGLERPLTIHTLKGICKSHSPEIVYISETKNQSRHVEAKLRVCGYENWHIVNPAGVAGGLVLAWKDSISVQIISNGEFFVAAEIKEVGSSEVWSFIGVHLSCSKQIRSLQFEELTTMSQHLEGKVIIAGDFNAITSQAEKEGGGQKSATTIATFTNFIDSNELVDIGMVGRPFTWTNRRQGEDLVKERLDRYLVGMEWKLKFSNAVVHRLTESGSDHAPILMETEPQS
;
A
#
# COMPACT_ATOMS: atom_id res chain seq x y z
N MET A 1 12.12 -9.84 -5.67
CA MET A 1 11.14 -9.77 -4.53
C MET A 1 9.80 -9.28 -5.00
N LYS A 2 8.71 -9.82 -4.42
CA LYS A 2 7.32 -9.44 -4.72
C LYS A 2 6.64 -8.89 -3.47
N THR A 3 6.01 -7.74 -3.59
CA THR A 3 5.29 -7.09 -2.48
C THR A 3 3.86 -6.76 -2.91
N ILE A 4 2.88 -7.12 -2.09
CA ILE A 4 1.47 -6.76 -2.29
C ILE A 4 1.09 -5.64 -1.32
N VAL A 5 0.31 -4.69 -1.84
CA VAL A 5 -0.36 -3.67 -1.03
C VAL A 5 -1.86 -3.69 -1.36
N TRP A 6 -2.71 -3.71 -0.34
CA TRP A 6 -4.15 -3.80 -0.53
C TRP A 6 -4.96 -3.19 0.62
N ASN A 7 -5.83 -2.24 0.31
CA ASN A 7 -6.92 -1.85 1.20
C ASN A 7 -8.06 -2.88 1.04
N CYS A 8 -8.19 -3.80 1.99
CA CYS A 8 -9.09 -4.94 1.86
C CYS A 8 -10.54 -4.67 2.30
N ARG A 9 -10.80 -3.56 3.00
CA ARG A 9 -12.13 -3.15 3.49
C ARG A 9 -12.84 -4.23 4.33
N GLY A 10 -12.07 -4.98 5.12
CA GLY A 10 -12.54 -6.03 6.02
C GLY A 10 -12.08 -7.43 5.64
N LEU A 11 -11.18 -7.99 6.45
CA LEU A 11 -10.55 -9.29 6.19
C LEU A 11 -11.43 -10.50 6.58
N GLU A 12 -12.58 -10.29 7.22
CA GLU A 12 -13.53 -11.38 7.54
C GLU A 12 -14.47 -11.76 6.38
N ARG A 13 -14.60 -10.91 5.38
CA ARG A 13 -15.49 -11.18 4.25
C ARG A 13 -15.00 -12.39 3.45
N PRO A 14 -15.88 -13.39 3.19
CA PRO A 14 -15.45 -14.61 2.48
C PRO A 14 -14.74 -14.34 1.16
N LEU A 15 -15.25 -13.37 0.38
CA LEU A 15 -14.67 -13.01 -0.90
C LEU A 15 -13.29 -12.32 -0.76
N THR A 16 -13.09 -11.49 0.27
CA THR A 16 -11.80 -10.87 0.59
C THR A 16 -10.75 -11.93 0.92
N ILE A 17 -11.13 -12.91 1.77
CA ILE A 17 -10.24 -14.01 2.13
C ILE A 17 -9.91 -14.87 0.91
N HIS A 18 -10.91 -15.19 0.08
CA HIS A 18 -10.72 -15.96 -1.14
C HIS A 18 -9.74 -15.25 -2.08
N THR A 19 -9.91 -13.95 -2.27
CA THR A 19 -9.02 -13.11 -3.10
C THR A 19 -7.60 -13.12 -2.55
N LEU A 20 -7.40 -12.89 -1.23
CA LEU A 20 -6.07 -12.90 -0.62
C LEU A 20 -5.37 -14.26 -0.83
N LYS A 21 -6.08 -15.38 -0.59
CA LYS A 21 -5.55 -16.72 -0.84
C LYS A 21 -5.18 -16.94 -2.30
N GLY A 22 -6.02 -16.48 -3.22
CA GLY A 22 -5.76 -16.56 -4.66
C GLY A 22 -4.49 -15.80 -5.06
N ILE A 23 -4.32 -14.58 -4.56
CA ILE A 23 -3.14 -13.75 -4.78
C ILE A 23 -1.89 -14.44 -4.23
N CYS A 24 -1.92 -14.89 -2.97
CA CYS A 24 -0.80 -15.58 -2.34
C CYS A 24 -0.41 -16.87 -3.09
N LYS A 25 -1.39 -17.63 -3.58
CA LYS A 25 -1.14 -18.84 -4.36
C LYS A 25 -0.55 -18.54 -5.74
N SER A 26 -1.06 -17.52 -6.44
CA SER A 26 -0.66 -17.23 -7.83
C SER A 26 0.65 -16.47 -7.94
N HIS A 27 0.92 -15.56 -7.01
CA HIS A 27 2.07 -14.64 -7.07
C HIS A 27 3.16 -14.96 -6.04
N SER A 28 2.82 -15.68 -4.97
CA SER A 28 3.75 -16.04 -3.88
C SER A 28 4.52 -14.83 -3.32
N PRO A 29 3.86 -13.70 -2.99
CA PRO A 29 4.58 -12.51 -2.54
C PRO A 29 5.36 -12.79 -1.25
N GLU A 30 6.55 -12.21 -1.15
CA GLU A 30 7.38 -12.29 0.06
C GLU A 30 6.84 -11.37 1.16
N ILE A 31 6.25 -10.24 0.77
CA ILE A 31 5.69 -9.24 1.69
C ILE A 31 4.26 -8.92 1.28
N VAL A 32 3.39 -8.81 2.27
CA VAL A 32 2.00 -8.35 2.10
C VAL A 32 1.70 -7.27 3.12
N TYR A 33 1.31 -6.10 2.64
CA TYR A 33 0.74 -5.04 3.46
C TYR A 33 -0.75 -4.92 3.18
N ILE A 34 -1.57 -5.02 4.23
CA ILE A 34 -3.02 -4.92 4.14
C ILE A 34 -3.51 -3.83 5.08
N SER A 35 -4.32 -2.93 4.58
CA SER A 35 -5.01 -1.90 5.37
C SER A 35 -6.51 -2.14 5.43
N GLU A 36 -7.16 -1.48 6.39
CA GLU A 36 -8.59 -1.65 6.70
C GLU A 36 -8.98 -3.12 6.96
N THR A 37 -8.16 -3.83 7.74
CA THR A 37 -8.49 -5.21 8.12
C THR A 37 -9.80 -5.31 8.87
N LYS A 38 -10.15 -4.29 9.68
CA LYS A 38 -11.36 -4.16 10.51
C LYS A 38 -11.55 -5.31 11.50
N ASN A 39 -10.50 -6.08 11.75
CA ASN A 39 -10.51 -7.28 12.57
C ASN A 39 -9.40 -7.25 13.61
N GLN A 40 -9.68 -7.81 14.78
CA GLN A 40 -8.70 -7.98 15.83
C GLN A 40 -7.62 -9.00 15.43
N SER A 41 -6.42 -8.86 16.01
CA SER A 41 -5.22 -9.63 15.64
C SER A 41 -5.45 -11.12 15.50
N ARG A 42 -6.11 -11.77 16.47
CA ARG A 42 -6.37 -13.23 16.43
C ARG A 42 -7.07 -13.71 15.15
N HIS A 43 -7.98 -12.88 14.59
CA HIS A 43 -8.69 -13.22 13.35
C HIS A 43 -7.79 -13.00 12.13
N VAL A 44 -7.01 -11.93 12.14
CA VAL A 44 -6.05 -11.61 11.08
C VAL A 44 -4.97 -12.69 10.99
N GLU A 45 -4.36 -13.07 12.11
CA GLU A 45 -3.34 -14.11 12.19
C GLU A 45 -3.79 -15.45 11.58
N ALA A 46 -5.01 -15.88 11.91
CA ALA A 46 -5.56 -17.13 11.37
C ALA A 46 -5.66 -17.09 9.83
N LYS A 47 -5.92 -15.91 9.22
CA LYS A 47 -5.97 -15.74 7.77
C LYS A 47 -4.58 -15.70 7.14
N LEU A 48 -3.62 -15.05 7.81
CA LEU A 48 -2.23 -14.99 7.35
C LEU A 48 -1.59 -16.38 7.32
N ARG A 49 -1.79 -17.20 8.37
CA ARG A 49 -1.32 -18.60 8.42
C ARG A 49 -1.85 -19.43 7.26
N VAL A 50 -3.13 -19.30 6.93
CA VAL A 50 -3.73 -20.00 5.78
C VAL A 50 -3.17 -19.51 4.43
N CYS A 51 -2.64 -18.27 4.38
CA CYS A 51 -1.96 -17.71 3.20
C CYS A 51 -0.46 -18.05 3.17
N GLY A 52 0.06 -18.78 4.17
CA GLY A 52 1.46 -19.23 4.22
C GLY A 52 2.42 -18.19 4.80
N TYR A 53 1.92 -17.30 5.67
CA TYR A 53 2.76 -16.37 6.44
C TYR A 53 2.84 -16.83 7.90
N GLU A 54 4.04 -16.81 8.47
CA GLU A 54 4.30 -17.12 9.87
C GLU A 54 4.83 -15.90 10.64
N ASN A 55 5.22 -14.84 9.92
CA ASN A 55 5.72 -13.60 10.47
C ASN A 55 4.80 -12.44 10.11
N TRP A 56 4.47 -11.60 11.10
CA TRP A 56 3.63 -10.41 10.88
C TRP A 56 3.75 -9.39 12.01
N HIS A 57 3.38 -8.17 11.69
CA HIS A 57 3.10 -7.09 12.64
C HIS A 57 1.68 -6.58 12.38
N ILE A 58 0.87 -6.47 13.42
CA ILE A 58 -0.54 -6.07 13.33
C ILE A 58 -0.78 -4.84 14.19
N VAL A 59 -1.36 -3.81 13.58
CA VAL A 59 -1.97 -2.68 14.28
C VAL A 59 -3.48 -2.94 14.33
N ASN A 60 -4.03 -3.12 15.52
CA ASN A 60 -5.45 -3.40 15.69
C ASN A 60 -6.31 -2.20 15.28
N PRO A 61 -7.51 -2.42 14.73
CA PRO A 61 -8.44 -1.35 14.42
C PRO A 61 -8.92 -0.62 15.69
N ALA A 62 -9.16 0.67 15.56
CA ALA A 62 -9.88 1.45 16.57
C ALA A 62 -11.39 1.28 16.35
N GLY A 63 -12.02 0.42 17.14
CA GLY A 63 -13.44 0.06 16.98
C GLY A 63 -13.68 -0.74 15.70
N VAL A 64 -14.50 -0.19 14.78
CA VAL A 64 -14.92 -0.87 13.53
C VAL A 64 -14.18 -0.37 12.28
N ALA A 65 -13.20 0.50 12.44
CA ALA A 65 -12.46 1.13 11.34
C ALA A 65 -10.96 0.94 11.49
N GLY A 66 -10.23 0.94 10.38
CA GLY A 66 -8.78 0.82 10.35
C GLY A 66 -8.29 -0.62 10.48
N GLY A 67 -7.15 -0.77 11.15
CA GLY A 67 -6.40 -2.02 11.25
C GLY A 67 -5.44 -2.20 10.08
N LEU A 68 -4.16 -2.42 10.41
CA LEU A 68 -3.07 -2.60 9.46
C LEU A 68 -2.35 -3.90 9.75
N VAL A 69 -1.81 -4.52 8.72
CA VAL A 69 -0.91 -5.67 8.88
C VAL A 69 0.20 -5.63 7.84
N LEU A 70 1.41 -5.87 8.30
CA LEU A 70 2.56 -6.21 7.48
C LEU A 70 2.91 -7.67 7.77
N ALA A 71 2.86 -8.54 6.76
CA ALA A 71 3.20 -9.95 6.87
C ALA A 71 4.31 -10.30 5.88
N TRP A 72 5.20 -11.22 6.27
CA TRP A 72 6.35 -11.58 5.44
C TRP A 72 6.74 -13.06 5.60
N LYS A 73 7.46 -13.58 4.60
CA LYS A 73 8.01 -14.93 4.59
C LYS A 73 9.40 -14.98 5.21
N ASP A 74 9.85 -16.17 5.59
CA ASP A 74 11.16 -16.41 6.22
C ASP A 74 12.36 -15.99 5.34
N SER A 75 12.15 -15.83 4.03
CA SER A 75 13.15 -15.28 3.12
C SER A 75 13.46 -13.79 3.35
N ILE A 76 12.64 -13.12 4.17
CA ILE A 76 12.75 -11.69 4.48
C ILE A 76 12.91 -11.50 5.98
N SER A 77 13.93 -10.74 6.37
CA SER A 77 14.09 -10.22 7.73
C SER A 77 13.42 -8.85 7.81
N VAL A 78 12.56 -8.65 8.77
CA VAL A 78 11.84 -7.39 8.99
C VAL A 78 12.04 -6.93 10.43
N GLN A 79 12.48 -5.69 10.58
CA GLN A 79 12.53 -5.00 11.86
C GLN A 79 11.55 -3.84 11.85
N ILE A 80 10.54 -3.91 12.71
CA ILE A 80 9.58 -2.80 12.84
C ILE A 80 10.29 -1.62 13.52
N ILE A 81 10.27 -0.46 12.85
CA ILE A 81 10.84 0.79 13.36
C ILE A 81 9.80 1.55 14.17
N SER A 82 8.60 1.70 13.59
CA SER A 82 7.50 2.46 14.18
C SER A 82 6.17 2.04 13.57
N ASN A 83 5.08 2.32 14.24
CA ASN A 83 3.74 2.17 13.68
C ASN A 83 2.78 3.17 14.33
N GLY A 84 1.72 3.50 13.61
CA GLY A 84 0.62 4.34 14.04
C GLY A 84 -0.70 3.83 13.51
N GLU A 85 -1.76 4.59 13.69
CA GLU A 85 -3.11 4.21 13.22
C GLU A 85 -3.19 4.12 11.68
N PHE A 86 -2.31 4.83 10.96
CA PHE A 86 -2.36 4.95 9.51
C PHE A 86 -1.09 4.43 8.80
N PHE A 87 -0.09 3.95 9.52
CA PHE A 87 1.14 3.44 8.93
C PHE A 87 1.81 2.32 9.74
N VAL A 88 2.64 1.54 9.05
CA VAL A 88 3.64 0.63 9.61
C VAL A 88 4.95 0.90 8.89
N ALA A 89 6.00 1.28 9.65
CA ALA A 89 7.35 1.50 9.13
C ALA A 89 8.28 0.38 9.58
N ALA A 90 9.06 -0.17 8.66
CA ALA A 90 9.96 -1.29 8.91
C ALA A 90 11.22 -1.18 8.06
N GLU A 91 12.34 -1.65 8.60
CA GLU A 91 13.51 -2.03 7.82
C GLU A 91 13.32 -3.45 7.28
N ILE A 92 13.66 -3.63 6.02
CA ILE A 92 13.50 -4.88 5.29
C ILE A 92 14.83 -5.29 4.68
N LYS A 93 15.14 -6.59 4.80
CA LYS A 93 16.35 -7.19 4.28
C LYS A 93 16.05 -8.59 3.76
N GLU A 94 16.46 -8.93 2.56
CA GLU A 94 16.43 -10.31 2.10
C GLU A 94 17.48 -11.14 2.87
N VAL A 95 17.10 -12.34 3.29
CA VAL A 95 18.02 -13.23 4.02
C VAL A 95 19.21 -13.59 3.12
N GLY A 96 20.40 -13.38 3.63
CA GLY A 96 21.67 -13.56 2.87
C GLY A 96 22.11 -12.31 2.08
N SER A 97 21.34 -11.25 2.03
CA SER A 97 21.74 -9.95 1.48
C SER A 97 22.34 -9.07 2.54
N SER A 98 23.23 -8.14 2.14
CA SER A 98 23.67 -7.02 3.00
C SER A 98 22.80 -5.78 2.85
N GLU A 99 21.93 -5.75 1.84
CA GLU A 99 21.10 -4.61 1.47
C GLU A 99 19.90 -4.47 2.41
N VAL A 100 19.77 -3.29 3.00
CA VAL A 100 18.63 -2.89 3.83
C VAL A 100 17.89 -1.78 3.11
N TRP A 101 16.57 -1.79 3.18
CA TRP A 101 15.71 -0.74 2.68
C TRP A 101 14.51 -0.54 3.61
N SER A 102 13.95 0.65 3.60
CA SER A 102 12.84 1.03 4.46
C SER A 102 11.52 0.89 3.71
N PHE A 103 10.54 0.28 4.36
CA PHE A 103 9.17 0.17 3.88
C PHE A 103 8.23 0.90 4.83
N ILE A 104 7.42 1.80 4.30
CA ILE A 104 6.33 2.44 5.03
C ILE A 104 5.02 2.09 4.34
N GLY A 105 4.27 1.17 4.94
CA GLY A 105 2.91 0.87 4.51
C GLY A 105 1.95 1.91 5.05
N VAL A 106 1.09 2.50 4.19
CA VAL A 106 0.20 3.60 4.58
C VAL A 106 -1.27 3.35 4.24
N HIS A 107 -2.15 3.92 5.06
CA HIS A 107 -3.58 4.11 4.77
C HIS A 107 -3.99 5.49 5.26
N LEU A 108 -3.94 6.48 4.37
CA LEU A 108 -4.19 7.87 4.73
C LEU A 108 -5.68 8.19 4.81
N SER A 109 -6.00 9.22 5.56
CA SER A 109 -7.39 9.65 5.80
C SER A 109 -8.05 10.20 4.53
N CYS A 110 -9.34 9.94 4.37
CA CYS A 110 -10.18 10.61 3.38
C CYS A 110 -10.37 12.11 3.69
N SER A 111 -10.23 12.53 4.96
CA SER A 111 -10.27 13.95 5.36
C SER A 111 -9.02 14.68 4.90
N LYS A 112 -9.18 15.75 4.14
CA LYS A 112 -8.07 16.55 3.61
C LYS A 112 -7.20 17.12 4.74
N GLN A 113 -7.82 17.59 5.82
CA GLN A 113 -7.12 18.20 6.96
C GLN A 113 -6.24 17.17 7.67
N ILE A 114 -6.81 16.00 7.99
CA ILE A 114 -6.06 14.92 8.65
C ILE A 114 -4.95 14.42 7.72
N ARG A 115 -5.23 14.22 6.44
CA ARG A 115 -4.26 13.75 5.47
C ARG A 115 -3.07 14.70 5.28
N SER A 116 -3.29 16.02 5.35
CA SER A 116 -2.18 16.99 5.34
C SER A 116 -1.24 16.79 6.52
N LEU A 117 -1.77 16.60 7.73
CA LEU A 117 -0.96 16.30 8.91
C LEU A 117 -0.22 14.96 8.79
N GLN A 118 -0.87 13.97 8.20
CA GLN A 118 -0.24 12.68 7.93
C GLN A 118 0.91 12.78 6.92
N PHE A 119 0.79 13.64 5.90
CA PHE A 119 1.91 13.93 4.99
C PHE A 119 3.08 14.60 5.70
N GLU A 120 2.83 15.53 6.62
CA GLU A 120 3.87 16.18 7.43
C GLU A 120 4.58 15.16 8.32
N GLU A 121 3.84 14.24 8.96
CA GLU A 121 4.40 13.17 9.78
C GLU A 121 5.25 12.22 8.94
N LEU A 122 4.76 11.78 7.77
CA LEU A 122 5.53 10.94 6.84
C LEU A 122 6.79 11.65 6.34
N THR A 123 6.74 12.94 6.07
CA THR A 123 7.92 13.73 5.68
C THR A 123 8.96 13.75 6.78
N THR A 124 8.55 14.01 8.03
CA THR A 124 9.45 13.97 9.18
C THR A 124 10.07 12.58 9.35
N MET A 125 9.28 11.53 9.18
CA MET A 125 9.75 10.16 9.29
C MET A 125 10.76 9.82 8.18
N SER A 126 10.46 10.15 6.91
CA SER A 126 11.31 9.83 5.77
C SER A 126 12.67 10.52 5.83
N GLN A 127 12.76 11.70 6.43
CA GLN A 127 14.03 12.41 6.67
C GLN A 127 15.00 11.67 7.61
N HIS A 128 14.49 10.75 8.44
CA HIS A 128 15.30 9.92 9.35
C HIS A 128 15.63 8.55 8.78
N LEU A 129 15.08 8.23 7.60
CA LEU A 129 15.34 6.96 6.92
C LEU A 129 16.40 7.17 5.85
N GLU A 130 17.57 6.58 6.04
CA GLU A 130 18.64 6.67 5.06
C GLU A 130 18.31 5.85 3.81
N GLY A 131 18.48 6.46 2.63
CA GLY A 131 18.66 5.78 1.36
C GLY A 131 17.39 5.22 0.70
N LYS A 132 17.24 3.91 0.72
CA LYS A 132 16.29 3.17 -0.13
C LYS A 132 14.92 3.06 0.53
N VAL A 133 14.06 4.06 0.34
CA VAL A 133 12.73 4.09 0.93
C VAL A 133 11.65 3.68 -0.07
N ILE A 134 10.65 2.95 0.41
CA ILE A 134 9.36 2.70 -0.26
C ILE A 134 8.27 3.19 0.67
N ILE A 135 7.36 4.01 0.14
CA ILE A 135 6.10 4.37 0.80
C ILE A 135 4.98 3.82 -0.08
N ALA A 136 4.19 2.90 0.42
CA ALA A 136 3.20 2.22 -0.40
C ALA A 136 1.88 2.00 0.35
N GLY A 137 0.76 2.10 -0.36
CA GLY A 137 -0.56 1.93 0.23
C GLY A 137 -1.62 2.80 -0.40
N ASP A 138 -2.70 3.00 0.36
CA ASP A 138 -3.80 3.88 0.03
C ASP A 138 -3.51 5.30 0.52
N PHE A 139 -3.20 6.19 -0.40
CA PHE A 139 -2.93 7.61 -0.11
C PHE A 139 -4.20 8.46 -0.04
N ASN A 140 -5.36 7.92 -0.44
CA ASN A 140 -6.62 8.67 -0.56
C ASN A 140 -6.48 10.01 -1.32
N ALA A 141 -5.51 10.09 -2.23
CA ALA A 141 -5.14 11.27 -2.98
C ALA A 141 -4.76 10.93 -4.42
N ILE A 142 -4.96 11.88 -5.32
CA ILE A 142 -4.56 11.82 -6.73
C ILE A 142 -3.53 12.89 -7.04
N THR A 143 -2.65 12.65 -8.01
CA THR A 143 -1.62 13.60 -8.46
C THR A 143 -2.09 14.50 -9.62
N SER A 144 -3.15 14.08 -10.29
CA SER A 144 -3.75 14.86 -11.39
C SER A 144 -5.23 14.48 -11.57
N GLN A 145 -5.99 15.34 -12.23
CA GLN A 145 -7.39 15.05 -12.55
C GLN A 145 -7.55 13.86 -13.52
N ALA A 146 -6.52 13.51 -14.29
CA ALA A 146 -6.50 12.35 -15.17
C ALA A 146 -6.57 11.01 -14.40
N GLU A 147 -6.26 11.01 -13.10
CA GLU A 147 -6.37 9.84 -12.22
C GLU A 147 -7.75 9.64 -11.60
N LYS A 148 -8.74 10.36 -12.11
CA LYS A 148 -10.14 10.29 -11.66
C LYS A 148 -11.10 10.26 -12.85
N GLU A 149 -12.08 9.38 -12.77
CA GLU A 149 -13.22 9.29 -13.70
C GLU A 149 -14.53 9.42 -12.91
N GLY A 150 -15.42 10.26 -13.38
CA GLY A 150 -16.73 10.49 -12.74
C GLY A 150 -16.69 11.37 -11.49
N GLY A 151 -17.88 11.81 -11.06
CA GLY A 151 -18.08 12.72 -9.93
C GLY A 151 -17.44 14.10 -10.11
N GLY A 152 -17.45 14.91 -9.05
CA GLY A 152 -16.85 16.25 -9.04
C GLY A 152 -15.32 16.25 -9.12
N GLN A 153 -14.75 17.31 -9.68
CA GLN A 153 -13.30 17.50 -9.74
C GLN A 153 -12.69 17.68 -8.35
N LYS A 154 -11.49 17.18 -8.14
CA LYS A 154 -10.66 17.51 -6.97
C LYS A 154 -10.13 18.94 -7.14
N SER A 155 -10.09 19.72 -6.06
CA SER A 155 -9.51 21.07 -6.11
C SER A 155 -8.01 21.01 -6.41
N ALA A 156 -7.50 22.03 -7.12
CA ALA A 156 -6.08 22.15 -7.42
C ALA A 156 -5.21 22.11 -6.14
N THR A 157 -5.68 22.73 -5.05
CA THR A 157 -4.99 22.72 -3.76
C THR A 157 -4.88 21.29 -3.19
N THR A 158 -5.93 20.46 -3.33
CA THR A 158 -5.89 19.08 -2.85
C THR A 158 -4.88 18.23 -3.62
N ILE A 159 -4.81 18.43 -4.93
CA ILE A 159 -3.82 17.77 -5.78
C ILE A 159 -2.42 18.26 -5.42
N ALA A 160 -2.23 19.59 -5.34
CA ALA A 160 -0.94 20.20 -5.01
C ALA A 160 -0.38 19.72 -3.65
N THR A 161 -1.22 19.50 -2.64
CA THR A 161 -0.77 18.99 -1.34
C THR A 161 -0.08 17.63 -1.51
N PHE A 162 -0.61 16.74 -2.32
CA PHE A 162 -0.02 15.42 -2.54
C PHE A 162 1.21 15.46 -3.45
N THR A 163 1.17 16.24 -4.55
CA THR A 163 2.35 16.37 -5.42
C THR A 163 3.51 17.04 -4.69
N ASN A 164 3.24 18.06 -3.87
CA ASN A 164 4.26 18.68 -3.02
C ASN A 164 4.88 17.69 -2.01
N PHE A 165 4.07 16.79 -1.43
CA PHE A 165 4.61 15.74 -0.57
C PHE A 165 5.58 14.83 -1.34
N ILE A 166 5.21 14.40 -2.55
CA ILE A 166 6.07 13.57 -3.41
C ILE A 166 7.37 14.30 -3.74
N ASP A 167 7.26 15.53 -4.21
CA ASP A 167 8.40 16.36 -4.66
C ASP A 167 9.35 16.71 -3.51
N SER A 168 8.79 17.13 -2.35
CA SER A 168 9.59 17.51 -1.17
C SER A 168 10.33 16.35 -0.52
N ASN A 169 9.89 15.12 -0.74
CA ASN A 169 10.55 13.91 -0.25
C ASN A 169 11.36 13.20 -1.35
N GLU A 170 11.55 13.82 -2.51
CA GLU A 170 12.30 13.26 -3.65
C GLU A 170 11.82 11.85 -4.05
N LEU A 171 10.50 11.63 -3.96
CA LEU A 171 9.89 10.34 -4.27
C LEU A 171 9.51 10.24 -5.75
N VAL A 172 9.58 9.03 -6.27
CA VAL A 172 9.17 8.68 -7.64
C VAL A 172 7.98 7.73 -7.58
N ASP A 173 6.89 8.07 -8.25
CA ASP A 173 5.79 7.12 -8.50
C ASP A 173 6.24 6.11 -9.58
N ILE A 174 6.32 4.83 -9.25
CA ILE A 174 6.74 3.79 -10.21
C ILE A 174 5.74 3.67 -11.36
N GLY A 175 4.53 4.18 -11.18
CA GLY A 175 3.43 3.95 -12.11
C GLY A 175 2.80 2.59 -11.90
N MET A 176 1.96 2.16 -12.85
CA MET A 176 1.22 0.90 -12.74
C MET A 176 0.85 0.38 -14.13
N VAL A 177 1.02 -0.91 -14.33
CA VAL A 177 0.55 -1.62 -15.53
C VAL A 177 -0.87 -2.18 -15.27
N GLY A 178 -1.73 -2.06 -16.26
CA GLY A 178 -3.11 -2.53 -16.19
C GLY A 178 -4.12 -1.38 -16.23
N ARG A 179 -5.29 -1.58 -15.62
CA ARG A 179 -6.33 -0.54 -15.58
C ARG A 179 -5.87 0.65 -14.74
N PRO A 180 -6.17 1.91 -15.14
CA PRO A 180 -5.58 3.10 -14.54
C PRO A 180 -6.04 3.42 -13.12
N PHE A 181 -7.19 2.87 -12.69
CA PHE A 181 -7.80 3.19 -11.40
C PHE A 181 -7.66 2.01 -10.42
N THR A 182 -7.36 2.31 -9.17
CA THR A 182 -7.25 1.29 -8.09
C THR A 182 -8.50 1.22 -7.22
N TRP A 183 -9.33 2.25 -7.24
CA TRP A 183 -10.56 2.32 -6.44
C TRP A 183 -11.80 2.65 -7.29
N THR A 184 -12.94 2.18 -6.84
CA THR A 184 -14.26 2.51 -7.41
C THR A 184 -15.32 2.56 -6.33
N ASN A 185 -16.27 3.51 -6.44
CA ASN A 185 -17.42 3.57 -5.54
C ASN A 185 -18.48 2.50 -5.83
N ARG A 186 -18.27 1.65 -6.86
CA ARG A 186 -19.16 0.55 -7.29
C ARG A 186 -20.59 0.95 -7.65
N ARG A 187 -20.84 2.22 -7.92
CA ARG A 187 -22.11 2.68 -8.47
C ARG A 187 -22.15 2.45 -9.98
N GLN A 188 -23.28 2.71 -10.59
CA GLN A 188 -23.48 2.55 -12.04
C GLN A 188 -23.82 3.89 -12.71
N GLY A 189 -23.65 3.94 -14.04
CA GLY A 189 -23.99 5.11 -14.85
C GLY A 189 -23.23 6.36 -14.43
N GLU A 190 -23.90 7.48 -14.37
CA GLU A 190 -23.32 8.80 -14.05
C GLU A 190 -22.81 8.93 -12.61
N ASP A 191 -23.30 8.08 -11.70
CA ASP A 191 -22.85 8.05 -10.31
C ASP A 191 -21.54 7.26 -10.10
N LEU A 192 -21.04 6.60 -11.14
CA LEU A 192 -19.79 5.84 -11.06
C LEU A 192 -18.59 6.78 -10.89
N VAL A 193 -17.78 6.50 -9.88
CA VAL A 193 -16.51 7.20 -9.63
C VAL A 193 -15.41 6.18 -9.52
N LYS A 194 -14.28 6.45 -10.19
CA LYS A 194 -13.05 5.68 -10.09
C LYS A 194 -11.88 6.62 -9.84
N GLU A 195 -10.94 6.21 -9.00
CA GLU A 195 -9.74 6.99 -8.67
C GLU A 195 -8.52 6.06 -8.55
N ARG A 196 -7.32 6.60 -8.82
CA ARG A 196 -6.05 5.93 -8.55
C ARG A 196 -5.54 6.40 -7.18
N LEU A 197 -5.84 5.65 -6.13
CA LEU A 197 -5.54 6.00 -4.74
C LEU A 197 -4.37 5.20 -4.15
N ASP A 198 -4.15 3.99 -4.66
CA ASP A 198 -3.12 3.07 -4.18
C ASP A 198 -1.88 3.17 -5.06
N ARG A 199 -0.68 3.28 -4.43
CA ARG A 199 0.60 3.53 -5.13
C ARG A 199 1.79 2.90 -4.43
N TYR A 200 2.89 2.82 -5.20
CA TYR A 200 4.25 2.67 -4.72
C TYR A 200 5.03 3.93 -5.07
N LEU A 201 5.40 4.69 -4.04
CA LEU A 201 6.33 5.81 -4.12
C LEU A 201 7.67 5.34 -3.58
N VAL A 202 8.75 5.61 -4.31
CA VAL A 202 10.08 5.13 -3.95
C VAL A 202 11.10 6.26 -4.01
N GLY A 203 12.08 6.23 -3.12
CA GLY A 203 13.24 7.12 -3.20
C GLY A 203 14.10 6.85 -4.44
N MET A 204 14.87 7.85 -4.88
CA MET A 204 15.68 7.75 -6.09
C MET A 204 16.71 6.61 -6.02
N GLU A 205 17.38 6.40 -4.88
CA GLU A 205 18.34 5.31 -4.72
C GLU A 205 17.70 3.94 -4.92
N TRP A 206 16.48 3.76 -4.38
CA TRP A 206 15.73 2.53 -4.57
C TRP A 206 15.38 2.34 -6.06
N LYS A 207 14.91 3.41 -6.72
CA LYS A 207 14.56 3.38 -8.16
C LYS A 207 15.75 3.06 -9.05
N LEU A 208 16.93 3.57 -8.73
CA LEU A 208 18.16 3.26 -9.47
C LEU A 208 18.58 1.80 -9.28
N LYS A 209 18.46 1.29 -8.05
CA LYS A 209 18.78 -0.12 -7.74
C LYS A 209 17.85 -1.09 -8.45
N PHE A 210 16.54 -0.81 -8.41
CA PHE A 210 15.50 -1.66 -9.00
C PHE A 210 14.87 -0.97 -10.23
N SER A 211 15.70 -0.61 -11.19
CA SER A 211 15.29 0.13 -12.40
C SER A 211 14.20 -0.57 -13.21
N ASN A 212 14.19 -1.91 -13.18
CA ASN A 212 13.21 -2.76 -13.87
C ASN A 212 11.95 -3.06 -13.05
N ALA A 213 11.84 -2.51 -11.84
CA ALA A 213 10.67 -2.77 -11.00
C ALA A 213 9.37 -2.34 -11.70
N VAL A 214 8.38 -3.21 -11.61
CA VAL A 214 7.06 -3.01 -12.21
C VAL A 214 5.97 -3.19 -11.16
N VAL A 215 4.94 -2.36 -11.22
CA VAL A 215 3.74 -2.49 -10.40
C VAL A 215 2.59 -2.94 -11.29
N HIS A 216 1.92 -4.01 -10.89
CA HIS A 216 0.74 -4.54 -11.57
C HIS A 216 -0.51 -4.30 -10.73
N ARG A 217 -1.54 -3.74 -11.35
CA ARG A 217 -2.87 -3.75 -10.76
C ARG A 217 -3.50 -5.13 -10.95
N LEU A 218 -3.86 -5.77 -9.84
CA LEU A 218 -4.56 -7.04 -9.88
C LEU A 218 -6.08 -6.83 -9.97
N THR A 219 -6.81 -7.92 -10.20
CA THR A 219 -8.27 -7.85 -10.27
C THR A 219 -8.85 -7.58 -8.88
N GLU A 220 -9.72 -6.56 -8.79
CA GLU A 220 -10.47 -6.28 -7.57
C GLU A 220 -11.55 -7.34 -7.35
N SER A 221 -11.54 -7.90 -6.13
CA SER A 221 -12.58 -8.80 -5.65
C SER A 221 -12.62 -8.71 -4.12
N GLY A 222 -13.80 -8.67 -3.54
CA GLY A 222 -13.96 -8.55 -2.08
C GLY A 222 -13.78 -7.14 -1.51
N SER A 223 -13.09 -6.23 -2.21
CA SER A 223 -12.91 -4.83 -1.84
C SER A 223 -13.23 -3.90 -3.01
N ASP A 224 -13.57 -2.64 -2.72
CA ASP A 224 -13.68 -1.55 -3.70
C ASP A 224 -12.30 -1.01 -4.14
N HIS A 225 -11.21 -1.47 -3.49
CA HIS A 225 -9.84 -1.27 -3.93
C HIS A 225 -9.29 -2.54 -4.61
N ALA A 226 -8.51 -2.34 -5.65
CA ALA A 226 -7.72 -3.39 -6.30
C ALA A 226 -6.39 -3.57 -5.57
N PRO A 227 -5.95 -4.81 -5.33
CA PRO A 227 -4.59 -5.06 -4.88
C PRO A 227 -3.59 -4.61 -5.94
N ILE A 228 -2.45 -4.10 -5.52
CA ILE A 228 -1.32 -3.78 -6.39
C ILE A 228 -0.10 -4.62 -6.00
N LEU A 229 0.52 -5.24 -6.98
CA LEU A 229 1.70 -6.10 -6.85
C LEU A 229 2.91 -5.39 -7.43
N MET A 230 3.94 -5.20 -6.64
CA MET A 230 5.26 -4.77 -7.10
C MET A 230 6.18 -5.99 -7.24
N GLU A 231 6.86 -6.07 -8.37
CA GLU A 231 7.95 -7.00 -8.64
C GLU A 231 9.23 -6.21 -8.88
N THR A 232 10.28 -6.43 -8.08
CA THR A 232 11.57 -5.71 -8.22
C THR A 232 12.34 -6.17 -9.46
N GLU A 233 12.20 -7.46 -9.79
CA GLU A 233 12.83 -8.12 -10.94
C GLU A 233 11.78 -8.97 -11.64
N PRO A 234 11.00 -8.38 -12.56
CA PRO A 234 10.02 -9.14 -13.31
C PRO A 234 10.75 -10.18 -14.20
N GLN A 235 10.25 -11.40 -14.22
CA GLN A 235 10.74 -12.42 -15.16
C GLN A 235 10.38 -11.95 -16.58
N SER A 236 11.38 -11.89 -17.44
CA SER A 236 11.26 -11.59 -18.87
C SER A 236 10.45 -12.67 -19.61
#